data_78e78731ff51f58de4a8406665c6d64b
#
_entry.id   78e78731ff51f58de4a8406665c6d64b
#
_cell.length_a   1.000
_cell.length_b   1.000
_cell.length_c   1.000
_cell.angle_alpha   90.00
_cell.angle_beta   90.00
_cell.angle_gamma   90.00
#
_symmetry.space_group_name_H-M   'P 1'
#
loop_
_entity.id
_entity.type
_entity.pdbx_description
1 polymer ?
#
loop_
_entity_poly.entity_id
_entity_poly.type
_entity_poly.pdbx_seq_one_letter_code
_entity_poly.pdbx_strand_id
1 'polypeptide(L)'
;MEKVGVEKVGVEKVGVERGGVEWGRVERFDQEVGLGEVRAGDGRLLAFHCTEIAGGSRQIALGTEVSFEVAPGHLGIWEARSVTPL
;
A
#
# COMPACT_ATOMS: atom_id res chain seq x y z
N MET A 1 -23.07 16.98 -3.72
CA MET A 1 -22.79 16.13 -3.65
C MET A 1 -22.64 15.72 -3.62
N GLU A 2 -22.52 15.91 -3.80
CA GLU A 2 -22.06 15.19 -3.66
C GLU A 2 -21.64 14.86 -3.71
N LYS A 3 -21.52 15.18 -3.80
CA LYS A 3 -20.84 14.56 -3.79
C LYS A 3 -20.33 14.40 -3.71
N VAL A 4 -20.29 15.11 -3.88
CA VAL A 4 -19.60 14.52 -3.72
C VAL A 4 -19.08 14.33 -3.73
N GLY A 5 -19.23 14.97 -4.08
CA GLY A 5 -18.48 14.28 -4.08
C GLY A 5 -17.95 14.41 -3.93
N VAL A 6 -17.57 14.67 -4.19
CA VAL A 6 -16.95 14.22 -4.03
C VAL A 6 -16.54 14.21 -3.91
N GLU A 7 -16.31 14.51 -4.14
CA GLU A 7 -15.85 13.98 -3.96
C GLU A 7 -15.30 13.75 -3.86
N LYS A 8 -15.30 14.29 -4.04
CA LYS A 8 -14.71 13.68 -3.91
C LYS A 8 -14.20 13.66 -3.60
N VAL A 9 -14.25 14.37 -3.74
CA VAL A 9 -13.71 13.83 -3.33
C VAL A 9 -13.16 13.67 -3.03
N GLY A 10 -13.19 14.16 -3.09
CA GLY A 10 -12.54 13.41 -2.79
C GLY A 10 -12.13 13.49 -2.39
N VAL A 11 -11.83 13.67 -2.42
CA VAL A 11 -11.43 13.10 -1.95
C VAL A 11 -11.23 13.07 -1.62
N GLU A 12 -11.14 13.13 -1.68
CA GLU A 12 -10.98 12.52 -1.30
C GLU A 12 -10.69 12.25 -0.99
N LYS A 13 -10.78 12.27 -1.02
CA LYS A 13 -10.45 11.58 -0.58
C LYS A 13 -10.15 11.27 -0.36
N VAL A 14 -9.92 11.49 -0.50
CA VAL A 14 -9.50 10.80 -0.05
C VAL A 14 -9.11 10.26 0.19
N GLY A 15 -8.93 9.82 0.28
CA GLY A 15 -8.44 9.13 0.74
C GLY A 15 -8.16 8.88 1.36
N VAL A 16 -7.92 9.12 1.72
CA VAL A 16 -7.63 8.76 2.56
C VAL A 16 -8.04 8.73 3.60
N GLU A 17 -8.52 8.80 3.84
CA GLU A 17 -8.86 8.70 4.76
C GLU A 17 -8.85 7.65 5.37
N ARG A 18 -8.80 7.23 5.79
CA ARG A 18 -8.72 6.29 6.40
C ARG A 18 -8.66 5.11 5.96
N GLY A 19 -8.00 4.39 6.07
CA GLY A 19 -7.84 3.02 5.91
C GLY A 19 -8.47 2.37 4.67
N GLY A 20 -8.51 3.01 3.56
CA GLY A 20 -9.01 2.36 2.36
C GLY A 20 -8.00 1.39 1.80
N VAL A 21 -8.51 0.41 1.05
CA VAL A 21 -7.67 -0.53 0.32
C VAL A 21 -7.25 0.10 -0.99
N GLU A 22 -5.98 -0.03 -1.30
CA GLU A 22 -5.42 0.48 -2.55
C GLU A 22 -4.76 -0.65 -3.32
N TRP A 23 -4.44 -0.41 -4.57
CA TRP A 23 -3.83 -1.39 -5.45
C TRP A 23 -2.56 -0.84 -6.05
N GLY A 24 -1.61 -1.73 -6.28
CA GLY A 24 -0.36 -1.37 -6.89
C GLY A 24 0.43 -2.61 -7.21
N ARG A 25 1.74 -2.46 -7.26
CA ARG A 25 2.60 -3.61 -7.54
C ARG A 25 3.89 -3.49 -6.74
N VAL A 26 4.50 -4.63 -6.48
CA VAL A 26 5.76 -4.67 -5.76
C VAL A 26 6.85 -4.11 -6.66
N GLU A 27 7.46 -3.03 -6.22
CA GLU A 27 8.51 -2.35 -6.96
C GLU A 27 9.88 -2.85 -6.57
N ARG A 28 10.04 -3.21 -5.30
CA ARG A 28 11.33 -3.57 -4.74
C ARG A 28 11.12 -4.49 -3.54
N PHE A 29 12.01 -5.44 -3.36
CA PHE A 29 11.96 -6.29 -2.18
C PHE A 29 13.34 -6.83 -1.88
N ASP A 30 13.81 -6.62 -0.64
CA ASP A 30 15.08 -7.14 -0.16
C ASP A 30 14.77 -8.27 0.82
N GLN A 31 14.99 -9.49 0.38
CA GLN A 31 14.61 -10.66 1.16
C GLN A 31 15.46 -10.79 2.43
N GLU A 32 16.72 -10.37 2.39
CA GLU A 32 17.57 -10.50 3.56
C GLU A 32 17.15 -9.57 4.68
N VAL A 33 16.77 -8.37 4.32
CA VAL A 33 16.34 -7.37 5.31
C VAL A 33 14.87 -7.52 5.64
N GLY A 34 14.07 -8.03 4.72
CA GLY A 34 12.64 -8.17 4.92
C GLY A 34 11.90 -6.87 4.69
N LEU A 35 12.41 -6.01 3.82
CA LEU A 35 11.78 -4.73 3.52
C LEU A 35 11.55 -4.61 2.03
N GLY A 36 10.44 -4.00 1.66
CA GLY A 36 10.13 -3.78 0.27
C GLY A 36 9.37 -2.49 0.07
N GLU A 37 9.01 -2.24 -1.18
CA GLU A 37 8.23 -1.08 -1.56
C GLU A 37 7.19 -1.50 -2.58
N VAL A 38 5.98 -0.94 -2.43
CA VAL A 38 4.95 -1.07 -3.44
C VAL A 38 4.74 0.28 -4.10
N ARG A 39 4.48 0.24 -5.40
CA ARG A 39 4.12 1.45 -6.15
C ARG A 39 2.61 1.45 -6.30
N ALA A 40 1.98 2.43 -5.69
CA ALA A 40 0.54 2.61 -5.80
C ALA A 40 0.17 3.07 -7.21
N GLY A 41 -1.08 2.94 -7.55
CA GLY A 41 -1.56 3.32 -8.88
C GLY A 41 -1.36 4.80 -9.20
N ASP A 42 -1.27 5.64 -8.18
CA ASP A 42 -1.03 7.08 -8.37
C ASP A 42 0.46 7.44 -8.35
N GLY A 43 1.35 6.45 -8.30
CA GLY A 43 2.79 6.68 -8.38
C GLY A 43 3.52 6.78 -7.07
N ARG A 44 2.81 6.76 -5.93
CA ARG A 44 3.48 6.81 -4.64
C ARG A 44 4.24 5.51 -4.37
N LEU A 45 5.39 5.62 -3.74
CA LEU A 45 6.10 4.46 -3.22
C LEU A 45 5.84 4.35 -1.73
N LEU A 46 5.44 3.17 -1.30
CA LEU A 46 5.12 2.91 0.10
C LEU A 46 5.94 1.72 0.56
N ALA A 47 6.64 1.90 1.68
CA ALA A 47 7.46 0.82 2.25
C ALA A 47 6.55 -0.19 2.94
N PHE A 48 6.98 -1.45 2.94
CA PHE A 48 6.31 -2.48 3.74
C PHE A 48 7.34 -3.44 4.29
N HIS A 49 7.01 -4.02 5.44
CA HIS A 49 7.83 -5.06 6.06
C HIS A 49 7.32 -6.44 5.60
N CYS A 50 8.22 -7.42 5.54
CA CYS A 50 7.83 -8.75 5.06
C CYS A 50 6.72 -9.37 5.91
N THR A 51 6.60 -8.97 7.17
CA THR A 51 5.52 -9.47 8.03
C THR A 51 4.15 -9.00 7.58
N GLU A 52 4.09 -8.00 6.70
CA GLU A 52 2.83 -7.50 6.17
C GLU A 52 2.37 -8.23 4.92
N ILE A 53 3.15 -9.17 4.41
CA ILE A 53 2.74 -9.97 3.27
C ILE A 53 1.71 -10.98 3.74
N ALA A 54 0.53 -10.93 3.15
CA ALA A 54 -0.56 -11.83 3.54
C ALA A 54 -0.19 -13.27 3.26
N GLY A 55 -0.71 -14.16 4.10
CA GLY A 55 -0.45 -15.59 3.95
C GLY A 55 0.79 -16.09 4.65
N GLY A 56 1.50 -15.20 5.36
CA GLY A 56 2.68 -15.61 6.12
C GLY A 56 3.93 -15.81 5.29
N SER A 57 3.89 -15.49 4.01
CA SER A 57 5.06 -15.59 3.17
C SER A 57 6.06 -14.50 3.55
N ARG A 58 7.35 -14.83 3.41
CA ARG A 58 8.40 -13.83 3.62
C ARG A 58 9.05 -13.42 2.32
N GLN A 59 8.42 -13.77 1.21
CA GLN A 59 8.93 -13.46 -0.11
C GLN A 59 7.80 -13.00 -1.00
N ILE A 60 8.11 -12.12 -1.92
CA ILE A 60 7.14 -11.69 -2.91
C ILE A 60 7.91 -11.25 -4.16
N ALA A 61 7.44 -11.65 -5.32
CA ALA A 61 8.13 -11.36 -6.56
C ALA A 61 7.91 -9.92 -6.99
N LEU A 62 8.94 -9.35 -7.59
CA LEU A 62 8.83 -8.01 -8.19
C LEU A 62 7.76 -8.03 -9.27
N GLY A 63 7.02 -6.95 -9.36
CA GLY A 63 5.95 -6.83 -10.35
C GLY A 63 4.64 -7.48 -9.93
N THR A 64 4.62 -8.19 -8.80
CA THR A 64 3.38 -8.80 -8.32
C THR A 64 2.35 -7.72 -8.04
N GLU A 65 1.16 -7.88 -8.59
CA GLU A 65 0.07 -6.97 -8.30
C GLU A 65 -0.53 -7.31 -6.96
N VAL A 66 -0.77 -6.27 -6.16
CA VAL A 66 -1.18 -6.44 -4.77
C VAL A 66 -2.25 -5.43 -4.41
N SER A 67 -3.05 -5.78 -3.41
CA SER A 67 -3.82 -4.81 -2.67
C SER A 67 -3.14 -4.58 -1.33
N PHE A 68 -3.37 -3.42 -0.75
CA PHE A 68 -2.74 -3.08 0.52
C PHE A 68 -3.50 -1.93 1.17
N GLU A 69 -3.24 -1.72 2.44
CA GLU A 69 -3.77 -0.58 3.19
C GLU A 69 -2.63 0.38 3.45
N VAL A 70 -2.95 1.68 3.46
CA VAL A 70 -1.97 2.71 3.75
C VAL A 70 -2.14 3.13 5.20
N ALA A 71 -1.05 3.11 5.94
CA ALA A 71 -1.09 3.44 7.35
C ALA A 71 0.13 4.29 7.72
N PRO A 72 0.03 5.13 8.75
CA PRO A 72 1.20 5.85 9.21
C PRO A 72 2.18 4.86 9.82
N GLY A 73 3.42 4.96 9.39
CA GLY A 73 4.47 4.12 9.87
C GLY A 73 5.36 4.86 10.85
N HIS A 74 6.57 4.34 10.98
CA HIS A 74 7.55 4.89 11.88
C HIS A 74 7.96 6.29 11.42
N LEU A 75 8.09 7.21 12.36
CA LEU A 75 8.51 8.59 12.08
C LEU A 75 7.60 9.33 11.12
N GLY A 76 6.33 8.94 11.09
CA GLY A 76 5.35 9.64 10.25
C GLY A 76 5.42 9.31 8.78
N ILE A 77 6.21 8.32 8.39
CA ILE A 77 6.31 7.89 7.00
C ILE A 77 5.18 6.89 6.73
N TRP A 78 4.46 7.09 5.63
CA TRP A 78 3.36 6.21 5.28
C TRP A 78 3.89 4.86 4.81
N GLU A 79 3.20 3.80 5.22
CA GLU A 79 3.59 2.43 4.90
C GLU A 79 2.41 1.67 4.34
N ALA A 80 2.72 0.61 3.58
CA ALA A 80 1.72 -0.32 3.13
C ALA A 80 1.60 -1.46 4.13
N ARG A 81 0.36 -1.85 4.41
CA ARG A 81 0.05 -2.95 5.32
C ARG A 81 -0.88 -3.93 4.64
N SER A 82 -0.90 -5.17 5.14
CA SER A 82 -1.77 -6.22 4.60
C SER A 82 -1.57 -6.36 3.10
N VAL A 83 -0.31 -6.47 2.70
CA VAL A 83 0.05 -6.58 1.28
C VAL A 83 -0.39 -7.94 0.78
N THR A 84 -1.38 -7.96 -0.10
CA THR A 84 -2.04 -9.20 -0.53
C THR A 84 -1.90 -9.36 -2.04
N PRO A 85 -1.20 -10.40 -2.50
CA PRO A 85 -1.14 -10.68 -3.93
C PRO A 85 -2.53 -10.93 -4.50
N LEU A 86 -2.77 -10.39 -5.66
CA LEU A 86 -4.06 -10.53 -6.35
C LEU A 86 -4.14 -11.80 -7.16
#